data_ef53f5ec1cfce622a00c8082ecedf449
#
_entry.id   ef53f5ec1cfce622a00c8082ecedf449
#
_cell.length_a   1.000
_cell.length_b   1.000
_cell.length_c   1.000
_cell.angle_alpha   90.00
_cell.angle_beta   90.00
_cell.angle_gamma   90.00
#
_symmetry.space_group_name_H-M   'P 1'
#
loop_
_entity.id
_entity.type
_entity.pdbx_description
1 polymer ?
#
loop_
_entity_poly.entity_id
_entity_poly.type
_entity_poly.pdbx_seq_one_letter_code
_entity_poly.pdbx_strand_id
1 'polypeptide(L)'
;MEENYKLTSRNGYELMDMYNPEANTLDIRSNGLYPSNVLSNLCSNSFRFDGMVCGSMEGFLQSLKRQDPNKQRQICSMKGGNARKMRVTSWQTDQIVWWKGNAIDRQSQAYQDLIHRAYKAMFEQNERFRAALMQTRGIVLAHSTGENNPYKTILTPTELCGMLMELRDNYDKRDKTQELIEKSVTNELGDLDSEKPTAKKIVYVDMGGVLMDFHAGLELIGDELRKEYAGRYDEVPNIVSYLPPVKGAVEAMYALQQSVNTMFISFQPLLGVIQQHGQTKWNG
;
A
#
# COMPACT_ATOMS: atom_id res chain seq x y z
N MET A 1 -3.15 -37.79 10.07
CA MET A 1 -2.41 -36.84 10.95
C MET A 1 -1.76 -35.83 10.01
N GLU A 2 -2.43 -34.70 9.81
CA GLU A 2 -1.83 -33.60 9.05
C GLU A 2 -0.83 -32.87 9.96
N GLU A 3 0.44 -32.98 9.60
CA GLU A 3 1.47 -32.18 10.24
C GLU A 3 1.27 -30.71 9.87
N ASN A 4 0.76 -29.94 10.82
CA ASN A 4 0.73 -28.49 10.74
C ASN A 4 2.18 -27.98 10.65
N TYR A 5 2.64 -27.64 9.46
CA TYR A 5 3.90 -26.94 9.25
C TYR A 5 3.83 -25.55 9.90
N LYS A 6 4.40 -25.44 11.09
CA LYS A 6 4.64 -24.15 11.73
C LYS A 6 5.73 -23.41 11.00
N LEU A 7 5.37 -22.39 10.24
CA LEU A 7 6.33 -21.47 9.64
C LEU A 7 6.85 -20.52 10.72
N THR A 8 8.15 -20.55 10.98
CA THR A 8 8.80 -19.59 11.88
C THR A 8 9.37 -18.41 11.08
N SER A 9 9.20 -17.19 11.60
CA SER A 9 9.86 -16.02 11.03
C SER A 9 11.36 -16.04 11.29
N ARG A 10 12.15 -15.27 10.52
CA ARG A 10 13.59 -15.08 10.74
C ARG A 10 13.99 -14.70 12.18
N ASN A 11 13.05 -14.22 12.98
CA ASN A 11 13.24 -13.79 14.37
C ASN A 11 12.73 -14.81 15.40
N GLY A 12 12.46 -16.07 14.99
CA GLY A 12 12.03 -17.12 15.91
C GLY A 12 10.59 -17.03 16.42
N TYR A 13 9.77 -16.07 15.93
CA TYR A 13 8.34 -16.01 16.25
C TYR A 13 7.56 -16.96 15.34
N GLU A 14 6.64 -17.72 15.94
CA GLU A 14 5.71 -18.54 15.18
C GLU A 14 4.81 -17.65 14.32
N LEU A 15 4.80 -17.88 13.00
CA LEU A 15 3.84 -17.27 12.10
C LEU A 15 2.58 -18.13 12.16
N MET A 16 1.48 -17.52 12.58
CA MET A 16 0.20 -18.21 12.70
C MET A 16 -0.67 -17.90 11.51
N ASP A 17 -1.28 -18.93 10.94
CA ASP A 17 -2.38 -18.75 10.00
C ASP A 17 -3.60 -18.25 10.80
N MET A 18 -4.11 -17.07 10.42
CA MET A 18 -5.22 -16.40 11.08
C MET A 18 -6.56 -16.66 10.39
N TYR A 19 -6.58 -17.46 9.34
CA TYR A 19 -7.82 -17.82 8.63
C TYR A 19 -8.51 -19.02 9.26
N ASN A 20 -9.81 -18.85 9.58
CA ASN A 20 -10.68 -19.93 10.01
C ASN A 20 -11.62 -20.29 8.86
N PRO A 21 -11.43 -21.45 8.20
CA PRO A 21 -12.25 -21.85 7.06
C PRO A 21 -13.70 -22.20 7.43
N GLU A 22 -13.96 -22.69 8.65
CA GLU A 22 -15.31 -23.03 9.09
C GLU A 22 -16.19 -21.80 9.28
N ALA A 23 -15.61 -20.73 9.86
CA ALA A 23 -16.28 -19.46 10.06
C ALA A 23 -16.10 -18.48 8.89
N ASN A 24 -15.30 -18.82 7.88
CA ASN A 24 -14.88 -17.92 6.81
C ASN A 24 -14.39 -16.56 7.32
N THR A 25 -13.55 -16.59 8.36
CA THR A 25 -13.04 -15.38 9.03
C THR A 25 -11.52 -15.31 8.96
N LEU A 26 -10.98 -14.07 8.82
CA LEU A 26 -9.56 -13.77 8.93
C LEU A 26 -9.34 -12.84 10.13
N ASP A 27 -8.57 -13.30 11.12
CA ASP A 27 -8.18 -12.49 12.27
C ASP A 27 -6.97 -11.59 11.92
N ILE A 28 -7.13 -10.27 12.04
CA ILE A 28 -6.08 -9.28 11.77
C ILE A 28 -5.09 -9.26 12.93
N ARG A 29 -3.87 -9.73 12.69
CA ARG A 29 -2.81 -9.85 13.69
C ARG A 29 -1.46 -9.43 13.12
N SER A 30 -0.68 -8.68 13.87
CA SER A 30 0.66 -8.25 13.43
C SER A 30 1.68 -9.39 13.31
N ASN A 31 1.44 -10.50 14.02
CA ASN A 31 2.24 -11.73 13.98
C ASN A 31 1.62 -12.82 13.10
N GLY A 32 0.55 -12.50 12.36
CA GLY A 32 -0.07 -13.42 11.42
C GLY A 32 0.69 -13.53 10.11
N LEU A 33 0.25 -14.45 9.25
CA LEU A 33 0.70 -14.54 7.86
C LEU A 33 0.02 -13.46 7.00
N TYR A 34 0.50 -13.30 5.77
CA TYR A 34 -0.16 -12.46 4.78
C TYR A 34 -1.55 -13.06 4.44
N PRO A 35 -2.61 -12.26 4.34
CA PRO A 35 -2.67 -10.80 4.40
C PRO A 35 -2.87 -10.21 5.81
N SER A 36 -3.13 -11.03 6.84
CA SER A 36 -3.47 -10.60 8.21
C SER A 36 -2.48 -9.59 8.79
N ASN A 37 -1.16 -9.88 8.70
CA ASN A 37 -0.11 -9.03 9.24
C ASN A 37 -0.01 -7.66 8.55
N VAL A 38 -0.32 -7.60 7.25
CA VAL A 38 -0.29 -6.35 6.47
C VAL A 38 -1.49 -5.47 6.82
N LEU A 39 -2.64 -6.05 7.14
CA LEU A 39 -3.85 -5.33 7.54
C LEU A 39 -3.76 -4.77 8.98
N SER A 40 -2.82 -5.25 9.78
CA SER A 40 -2.60 -4.75 11.14
C SER A 40 -2.15 -3.28 11.13
N ASN A 41 -2.72 -2.47 12.02
CA ASN A 41 -2.31 -1.08 12.24
C ASN A 41 -0.82 -0.92 12.59
N LEU A 42 -0.19 -1.99 13.12
CA LEU A 42 1.23 -2.03 13.45
C LEU A 42 2.12 -2.23 12.22
N CYS A 43 1.55 -2.61 11.07
CA CYS A 43 2.31 -2.72 9.83
C CYS A 43 2.78 -1.33 9.36
N SER A 44 4.00 -1.26 8.81
CA SER A 44 4.57 -0.01 8.30
C SER A 44 4.00 0.34 6.90
N ASN A 45 2.67 0.44 6.82
CA ASN A 45 1.96 0.93 5.65
C ASN A 45 1.96 2.46 5.68
N SER A 46 2.99 3.07 5.08
CA SER A 46 3.12 4.52 5.06
C SER A 46 2.15 5.18 4.08
N PHE A 47 1.68 6.38 4.42
CA PHE A 47 0.80 7.19 3.59
C PHE A 47 0.91 8.68 3.98
N ARG A 48 0.32 9.56 3.18
CA ARG A 48 0.16 10.99 3.51
C ARG A 48 -1.30 11.29 3.81
N PHE A 49 -1.52 12.06 4.88
CA PHE A 49 -2.88 12.44 5.25
C PHE A 49 -2.91 13.87 5.80
N ASP A 50 -3.78 14.71 5.25
CA ASP A 50 -3.95 16.13 5.59
C ASP A 50 -2.60 16.88 5.67
N GLY A 51 -1.67 16.58 4.75
CA GLY A 51 -0.33 17.18 4.68
C GLY A 51 0.71 16.58 5.64
N MET A 52 0.35 15.60 6.47
CA MET A 52 1.27 14.89 7.36
C MET A 52 1.73 13.56 6.74
N VAL A 53 2.96 13.15 7.05
CA VAL A 53 3.47 11.80 6.75
C VAL A 53 3.08 10.88 7.90
N CYS A 54 2.35 9.81 7.58
CA CYS A 54 2.00 8.74 8.50
C CYS A 54 2.89 7.53 8.20
N GLY A 55 3.73 7.12 9.15
CA GLY A 55 4.62 5.96 8.99
C GLY A 55 3.91 4.62 9.16
N SER A 56 2.72 4.65 9.76
CA SER A 56 1.80 3.53 9.98
C SER A 56 0.44 4.06 10.42
N MET A 57 -0.61 3.24 10.34
CA MET A 57 -1.91 3.58 10.92
C MET A 57 -1.83 3.72 12.44
N GLU A 58 -1.03 2.88 13.11
CA GLU A 58 -0.78 3.03 14.56
C GLU A 58 -0.18 4.40 14.88
N GLY A 59 0.77 4.90 14.05
CA GLY A 59 1.34 6.24 14.21
C GLY A 59 0.28 7.32 14.17
N PHE A 60 -0.62 7.27 13.20
CA PHE A 60 -1.75 8.17 13.10
C PHE A 60 -2.64 8.08 14.34
N LEU A 61 -3.11 6.88 14.72
CA LEU A 61 -4.00 6.68 15.87
C LEU A 61 -3.39 7.15 17.21
N GLN A 62 -2.09 6.88 17.44
CA GLN A 62 -1.42 7.35 18.64
C GLN A 62 -1.20 8.86 18.64
N SER A 63 -1.04 9.48 17.46
CA SER A 63 -0.90 10.93 17.32
C SER A 63 -2.16 11.70 17.73
N LEU A 64 -3.34 11.14 17.50
CA LEU A 64 -4.64 11.73 17.87
C LEU A 64 -4.78 11.96 19.39
N LYS A 65 -4.00 11.26 20.21
CA LYS A 65 -4.00 11.39 21.67
C LYS A 65 -3.14 12.54 22.18
N ARG A 66 -2.68 13.43 21.31
CA ARG A 66 -1.80 14.55 21.61
C ARG A 66 -2.39 15.84 21.07
N GLN A 67 -2.47 16.85 21.93
CA GLN A 67 -2.93 18.19 21.53
C GLN A 67 -1.87 18.95 20.73
N ASP A 68 -0.59 18.83 21.12
CA ASP A 68 0.53 19.52 20.48
C ASP A 68 0.76 19.03 19.02
N PRO A 69 0.61 19.90 17.99
CA PRO A 69 0.78 19.52 16.61
C PRO A 69 2.18 19.02 16.25
N ASN A 70 3.23 19.45 16.94
CA ASN A 70 4.60 18.98 16.70
C ASN A 70 4.77 17.55 17.20
N LYS A 71 4.25 17.24 18.39
CA LYS A 71 4.20 15.85 18.89
C LYS A 71 3.33 14.96 18.03
N GLN A 72 2.20 15.47 17.52
CA GLN A 72 1.36 14.74 16.55
C GLN A 72 2.16 14.35 15.32
N ARG A 73 2.87 15.32 14.70
CA ARG A 73 3.69 15.07 13.50
C ARG A 73 4.78 14.03 13.76
N GLN A 74 5.48 14.15 14.90
CA GLN A 74 6.52 13.21 15.29
C GLN A 74 5.98 11.79 15.46
N ILE A 75 4.87 11.61 16.16
CA ILE A 75 4.28 10.28 16.44
C ILE A 75 3.67 9.70 15.17
N CYS A 76 2.97 10.53 14.37
CA CYS A 76 2.34 10.13 13.13
C CYS A 76 3.34 9.50 12.14
N SER A 77 4.56 10.05 12.06
CA SER A 77 5.62 9.55 11.18
C SER A 77 6.28 8.24 11.65
N MET A 78 5.94 7.74 12.84
CA MET A 78 6.56 6.53 13.38
C MET A 78 6.01 5.25 12.73
N LYS A 79 6.89 4.22 12.65
CA LYS A 79 6.49 2.84 12.35
C LYS A 79 5.70 2.26 13.52
N GLY A 80 4.76 1.34 13.25
CA GLY A 80 3.75 0.88 14.20
C GLY A 80 4.27 0.41 15.55
N GLY A 81 5.32 -0.40 15.59
CA GLY A 81 5.92 -0.86 16.85
C GLY A 81 6.46 0.27 17.74
N ASN A 82 7.04 1.31 17.13
CA ASN A 82 7.53 2.50 17.86
C ASN A 82 6.37 3.42 18.25
N ALA A 83 5.40 3.60 17.36
CA ALA A 83 4.21 4.39 17.65
C ALA A 83 3.42 3.81 18.82
N ARG A 84 3.28 2.49 18.93
CA ARG A 84 2.61 1.81 20.04
C ARG A 84 3.22 2.14 21.40
N LYS A 85 4.53 2.37 21.47
CA LYS A 85 5.23 2.77 22.72
C LYS A 85 4.85 4.18 23.19
N MET A 86 4.28 5.00 22.29
CA MET A 86 3.83 6.36 22.57
C MET A 86 2.41 6.42 23.17
N ARG A 87 1.86 5.29 23.54
CA ARG A 87 0.51 5.15 24.13
C ARG A 87 0.32 6.03 25.35
N VAL A 88 -0.83 6.73 25.38
CA VAL A 88 -1.36 7.45 26.56
C VAL A 88 -2.84 7.18 26.71
N THR A 89 -3.34 7.36 27.92
CA THR A 89 -4.74 7.09 28.29
C THR A 89 -5.49 8.33 28.79
N SER A 90 -4.85 9.49 28.88
CA SER A 90 -5.46 10.73 29.41
C SER A 90 -6.73 11.13 28.63
N TRP A 91 -6.79 10.89 27.32
CA TRP A 91 -7.95 11.15 26.47
C TRP A 91 -9.21 10.38 26.88
N GLN A 92 -9.07 9.28 27.66
CA GLN A 92 -10.20 8.47 28.11
C GLN A 92 -11.06 9.18 29.15
N THR A 93 -10.54 10.21 29.82
CA THR A 93 -11.24 10.96 30.86
C THR A 93 -12.30 11.90 30.27
N ASP A 94 -11.93 12.63 29.24
CA ASP A 94 -12.78 13.63 28.58
C ASP A 94 -13.29 13.19 27.21
N GLN A 95 -12.81 12.05 26.71
CA GLN A 95 -13.12 11.51 25.38
C GLN A 95 -12.69 12.44 24.24
N ILE A 96 -11.75 13.36 24.49
CA ILE A 96 -11.26 14.31 23.50
C ILE A 96 -9.96 13.78 22.86
N VAL A 97 -9.95 13.74 21.55
CA VAL A 97 -8.79 13.51 20.70
C VAL A 97 -8.50 14.75 19.86
N TRP A 98 -7.34 14.82 19.23
CA TRP A 98 -6.87 16.04 18.59
C TRP A 98 -6.37 15.74 17.18
N TRP A 99 -6.72 16.58 16.23
CA TRP A 99 -6.12 16.54 14.90
C TRP A 99 -5.79 17.95 14.41
N LYS A 100 -4.50 18.20 14.15
CA LYS A 100 -3.98 19.51 13.69
C LYS A 100 -4.44 20.69 14.58
N GLY A 101 -4.43 20.48 15.88
CA GLY A 101 -4.83 21.47 16.88
C GLY A 101 -6.32 21.55 17.15
N ASN A 102 -7.17 20.86 16.40
CA ASN A 102 -8.62 20.83 16.64
C ASN A 102 -9.00 19.69 17.55
N ALA A 103 -9.80 20.00 18.59
CA ALA A 103 -10.40 19.01 19.47
C ALA A 103 -11.56 18.29 18.78
N ILE A 104 -11.65 17.00 18.97
CA ILE A 104 -12.66 16.12 18.37
C ILE A 104 -13.13 15.16 19.44
N ASP A 105 -14.44 15.10 19.66
CA ASP A 105 -15.03 14.09 20.53
C ASP A 105 -14.88 12.70 19.89
N ARG A 106 -14.27 11.75 20.63
CA ARG A 106 -14.05 10.36 20.19
C ARG A 106 -15.37 9.66 19.81
N GLN A 107 -16.47 10.03 20.42
CA GLN A 107 -17.79 9.42 20.19
C GLN A 107 -18.57 10.11 19.06
N SER A 108 -18.01 11.14 18.42
CA SER A 108 -18.70 11.92 17.38
C SER A 108 -18.58 11.31 15.98
N GLN A 109 -19.50 11.70 15.10
CA GLN A 109 -19.41 11.39 13.67
C GLN A 109 -18.15 12.00 13.04
N ALA A 110 -17.74 13.19 13.48
CA ALA A 110 -16.52 13.85 13.00
C ALA A 110 -15.26 13.01 13.25
N TYR A 111 -15.21 12.26 14.37
CA TYR A 111 -14.16 11.29 14.62
C TYR A 111 -14.23 10.12 13.64
N GLN A 112 -15.39 9.53 13.43
CA GLN A 112 -15.57 8.42 12.48
C GLN A 112 -15.15 8.85 11.07
N ASP A 113 -15.58 10.03 10.63
CA ASP A 113 -15.22 10.57 9.32
C ASP A 113 -13.71 10.78 9.19
N LEU A 114 -13.04 11.25 10.25
CA LEU A 114 -11.59 11.42 10.26
C LEU A 114 -10.87 10.08 10.07
N ILE A 115 -11.28 9.05 10.81
CA ILE A 115 -10.69 7.71 10.73
C ILE A 115 -10.93 7.09 9.34
N HIS A 116 -12.16 7.16 8.82
CA HIS A 116 -12.50 6.67 7.48
C HIS A 116 -11.66 7.34 6.39
N ARG A 117 -11.49 8.67 6.43
CA ARG A 117 -10.64 9.40 5.49
C ARG A 117 -9.17 8.94 5.56
N ALA A 118 -8.65 8.71 6.77
CA ALA A 118 -7.27 8.26 6.94
C ALA A 118 -7.04 6.86 6.38
N TYR A 119 -7.95 5.91 6.63
CA TYR A 119 -7.87 4.57 6.05
C TYR A 119 -8.04 4.58 4.53
N LYS A 120 -8.95 5.40 4.02
CA LYS A 120 -9.12 5.60 2.57
C LYS A 120 -7.82 6.14 1.96
N ALA A 121 -7.20 7.15 2.58
CA ALA A 121 -5.92 7.68 2.10
C ALA A 121 -4.81 6.63 2.10
N MET A 122 -4.73 5.79 3.13
CA MET A 122 -3.78 4.67 3.17
C MET A 122 -4.07 3.64 2.07
N PHE A 123 -5.33 3.28 1.88
CA PHE A 123 -5.75 2.34 0.84
C PHE A 123 -5.42 2.83 -0.58
N GLU A 124 -5.64 4.10 -0.84
CA GLU A 124 -5.36 4.71 -2.15
C GLU A 124 -3.87 4.82 -2.45
N GLN A 125 -3.04 5.08 -1.43
CA GLN A 125 -1.62 5.37 -1.60
C GLN A 125 -0.70 4.17 -1.38
N ASN A 126 -1.12 3.18 -0.57
CA ASN A 126 -0.28 2.04 -0.23
C ASN A 126 -0.76 0.77 -0.95
N GLU A 127 -0.08 0.45 -2.04
CA GLU A 127 -0.43 -0.68 -2.89
C GLU A 127 -0.39 -2.02 -2.14
N ARG A 128 0.62 -2.21 -1.27
CA ARG A 128 0.74 -3.43 -0.46
C ARG A 128 -0.46 -3.62 0.46
N PHE A 129 -0.91 -2.54 1.13
CA PHE A 129 -2.10 -2.58 1.98
C PHE A 129 -3.35 -2.84 1.15
N ARG A 130 -3.51 -2.14 0.02
CA ARG A 130 -4.64 -2.36 -0.90
C ARG A 130 -4.68 -3.80 -1.40
N ALA A 131 -3.57 -4.34 -1.90
CA ALA A 131 -3.49 -5.72 -2.37
C ALA A 131 -3.85 -6.74 -1.27
N ALA A 132 -3.34 -6.54 -0.04
CA ALA A 132 -3.67 -7.38 1.10
C ALA A 132 -5.17 -7.35 1.44
N LEU A 133 -5.79 -6.16 1.42
CA LEU A 133 -7.22 -6.02 1.68
C LEU A 133 -8.05 -6.68 0.58
N MET A 134 -7.67 -6.52 -0.68
CA MET A 134 -8.37 -7.14 -1.81
C MET A 134 -8.24 -8.66 -1.85
N GLN A 135 -7.21 -9.26 -1.25
CA GLN A 135 -7.11 -10.71 -1.06
C GLN A 135 -8.18 -11.27 -0.10
N THR A 136 -8.79 -10.44 0.72
CA THR A 136 -9.82 -10.87 1.68
C THR A 136 -11.25 -10.77 1.12
N ARG A 137 -11.43 -10.69 -0.21
CA ARG A 137 -12.76 -10.67 -0.84
C ARG A 137 -13.60 -11.87 -0.39
N GLY A 138 -14.84 -11.58 0.03
CA GLY A 138 -15.75 -12.60 0.52
C GLY A 138 -15.43 -13.17 1.91
N ILE A 139 -14.35 -12.74 2.56
CA ILE A 139 -13.94 -13.16 3.89
C ILE A 139 -14.41 -12.13 4.92
N VAL A 140 -14.92 -12.57 6.06
CA VAL A 140 -15.24 -11.71 7.21
C VAL A 140 -13.96 -11.38 7.96
N LEU A 141 -13.70 -10.09 8.18
CA LEU A 141 -12.54 -9.67 8.96
C LEU A 141 -12.88 -9.65 10.45
N ALA A 142 -11.96 -10.12 11.27
CA ALA A 142 -12.01 -10.12 12.72
C ALA A 142 -10.74 -9.50 13.31
N HIS A 143 -10.79 -9.07 14.57
CA HIS A 143 -9.61 -8.62 15.34
C HIS A 143 -9.78 -9.05 16.80
N SER A 144 -9.36 -10.25 17.12
CA SER A 144 -9.62 -10.91 18.40
C SER A 144 -8.88 -10.32 19.59
N THR A 145 -7.82 -9.51 19.36
CA THR A 145 -6.96 -8.96 20.43
C THR A 145 -7.28 -7.53 20.84
N GLY A 146 -8.33 -6.94 20.29
CA GLY A 146 -8.69 -5.55 20.57
C GLY A 146 -9.68 -5.42 21.73
N GLU A 147 -9.76 -4.22 22.31
CA GLU A 147 -10.79 -3.83 23.27
C GLU A 147 -11.98 -3.25 22.50
N ASN A 148 -13.17 -3.79 22.68
CA ASN A 148 -14.36 -3.39 21.91
C ASN A 148 -15.18 -2.26 22.59
N ASN A 149 -14.66 -1.71 23.67
CA ASN A 149 -15.26 -0.56 24.35
C ASN A 149 -14.69 0.76 23.79
N PRO A 150 -15.48 1.59 23.07
CA PRO A 150 -15.01 2.83 22.42
C PRO A 150 -14.56 3.90 23.43
N TYR A 151 -14.97 3.80 24.70
CA TYR A 151 -14.50 4.70 25.76
C TYR A 151 -13.09 4.34 26.26
N LYS A 152 -12.60 3.11 25.97
CA LYS A 152 -11.31 2.61 26.43
C LYS A 152 -10.29 2.46 25.30
N THR A 153 -10.73 2.39 24.05
CA THR A 153 -9.85 2.27 22.91
C THR A 153 -10.06 3.35 21.86
N ILE A 154 -8.98 3.76 21.22
CA ILE A 154 -9.00 4.75 20.15
C ILE A 154 -9.69 4.23 18.87
N LEU A 155 -9.65 2.91 18.65
CA LEU A 155 -10.34 2.23 17.59
C LEU A 155 -10.72 0.83 18.06
N THR A 156 -12.00 0.49 17.97
CA THR A 156 -12.49 -0.83 18.34
C THR A 156 -12.27 -1.85 17.20
N PRO A 157 -12.21 -3.15 17.51
CA PRO A 157 -12.23 -4.22 16.50
C PRO A 157 -13.40 -4.11 15.53
N THR A 158 -14.58 -3.78 16.03
CA THR A 158 -15.79 -3.61 15.20
C THR A 158 -15.64 -2.46 14.21
N GLU A 159 -15.16 -1.29 14.67
CA GLU A 159 -14.90 -0.13 13.80
C GLU A 159 -13.84 -0.47 12.75
N LEU A 160 -12.72 -1.07 13.17
CA LEU A 160 -11.63 -1.47 12.26
C LEU A 160 -12.14 -2.41 11.17
N CYS A 161 -12.71 -3.53 11.55
CA CYS A 161 -13.12 -4.57 10.61
C CYS A 161 -14.25 -4.10 9.69
N GLY A 162 -15.25 -3.39 10.24
CA GLY A 162 -16.36 -2.82 9.48
C GLY A 162 -15.87 -1.88 8.38
N MET A 163 -15.00 -0.95 8.74
CA MET A 163 -14.42 0.02 7.81
C MET A 163 -13.55 -0.62 6.72
N LEU A 164 -12.73 -1.61 7.07
CA LEU A 164 -11.91 -2.31 6.09
C LEU A 164 -12.76 -3.09 5.08
N MET A 165 -13.80 -3.79 5.57
CA MET A 165 -14.75 -4.48 4.69
C MET A 165 -15.50 -3.50 3.79
N GLU A 166 -15.93 -2.36 4.31
CA GLU A 166 -16.60 -1.31 3.53
C GLU A 166 -15.68 -0.75 2.44
N LEU A 167 -14.43 -0.43 2.75
CA LEU A 167 -13.45 0.05 1.76
C LEU A 167 -13.24 -0.95 0.63
N ARG A 168 -13.08 -2.23 0.97
CA ARG A 168 -12.93 -3.32 0.01
C ARG A 168 -14.16 -3.45 -0.90
N ASP A 169 -15.34 -3.52 -0.31
CA ASP A 169 -16.58 -3.76 -1.03
C ASP A 169 -17.00 -2.57 -1.90
N ASN A 170 -16.69 -1.34 -1.47
CA ASN A 170 -16.91 -0.13 -2.28
C ASN A 170 -15.90 -0.02 -3.43
N TYR A 171 -14.68 -0.51 -3.27
CA TYR A 171 -13.71 -0.57 -4.37
C TYR A 171 -14.19 -1.53 -5.46
N ASP A 172 -14.65 -2.72 -5.08
CA ASP A 172 -15.19 -3.71 -6.02
C ASP A 172 -16.43 -3.21 -6.79
N LYS A 173 -17.29 -2.43 -6.13
CA LYS A 173 -18.45 -1.82 -6.80
C LYS A 173 -18.04 -0.79 -7.85
N ARG A 174 -17.02 0.04 -7.56
CA ARG A 174 -16.51 1.03 -8.53
C ARG A 174 -15.86 0.36 -9.72
N ASP A 175 -15.06 -0.66 -9.47
CA ASP A 175 -14.37 -1.42 -10.52
C ASP A 175 -15.38 -2.07 -11.48
N LYS A 176 -16.40 -2.74 -10.95
CA LYS A 176 -17.50 -3.30 -11.75
C LYS A 176 -18.32 -2.24 -12.50
N THR A 177 -18.55 -1.08 -11.88
CA THR A 177 -19.27 0.01 -12.52
C THR A 177 -18.46 0.60 -13.68
N GLN A 178 -17.16 0.76 -13.48
CA GLN A 178 -16.25 1.22 -14.54
C GLN A 178 -16.20 0.22 -15.70
N GLU A 179 -16.11 -1.06 -15.42
CA GLU A 179 -16.15 -2.12 -16.43
C GLU A 179 -17.49 -2.13 -17.22
N LEU A 180 -18.62 -1.90 -16.54
CA LEU A 180 -19.93 -1.79 -17.18
C LEU A 180 -20.05 -0.55 -18.06
N ILE A 181 -19.53 0.61 -17.61
CA ILE A 181 -19.50 1.84 -18.40
C ILE A 181 -18.63 1.63 -19.64
N GLU A 182 -17.45 1.03 -19.50
CA GLU A 182 -16.58 0.74 -20.62
C GLU A 182 -17.24 -0.21 -21.63
N LYS A 183 -17.96 -1.23 -21.15
CA LYS A 183 -18.74 -2.14 -22.01
C LYS A 183 -19.93 -1.45 -22.68
N SER A 184 -20.63 -0.54 -22.00
CA SER A 184 -21.75 0.21 -22.61
C SER A 184 -21.27 1.20 -23.66
N VAL A 185 -20.19 1.92 -23.41
CA VAL A 185 -19.57 2.83 -24.38
C VAL A 185 -19.09 2.08 -25.63
N THR A 186 -18.52 0.89 -25.45
CA THR A 186 -18.12 0.04 -26.59
C THR A 186 -19.30 -0.51 -27.38
N ASN A 187 -20.45 -0.75 -26.74
CA ASN A 187 -21.67 -1.23 -27.42
C ASN A 187 -22.41 -0.10 -28.15
N GLU A 188 -22.43 1.13 -27.61
CA GLU A 188 -23.08 2.28 -28.27
C GLU A 188 -22.27 2.82 -29.45
N LEU A 189 -20.95 2.61 -29.48
CA LEU A 189 -20.08 2.96 -30.59
C LEU A 189 -20.07 1.87 -31.71
N GLY A 190 -20.70 0.70 -31.47
CA GLY A 190 -20.70 -0.44 -32.38
C GLY A 190 -21.63 -0.37 -33.57
N ASP A 191 -22.49 0.68 -33.70
CA ASP A 191 -23.46 0.84 -34.81
C ASP A 191 -23.03 1.84 -35.90
N LEU A 192 -21.83 2.36 -35.85
CA LEU A 192 -21.27 3.21 -36.90
C LEU A 192 -19.95 2.61 -37.41
N ASP A 193 -20.10 1.93 -38.55
CA ASP A 193 -19.07 1.41 -39.45
C ASP A 193 -18.18 0.25 -39.01
N SER A 194 -18.28 -0.77 -39.84
CA SER A 194 -17.62 -2.06 -39.83
C SER A 194 -16.08 -2.03 -39.91
N GLU A 195 -15.43 -1.64 -38.83
CA GLU A 195 -14.08 -2.10 -38.50
C GLU A 195 -14.05 -2.61 -37.05
N LYS A 196 -13.80 -3.92 -36.88
CA LYS A 196 -13.60 -4.51 -35.57
C LYS A 196 -12.58 -3.67 -34.81
N PRO A 197 -12.91 -3.11 -33.59
CA PRO A 197 -11.91 -2.50 -32.77
C PRO A 197 -10.93 -3.61 -32.35
N THR A 198 -9.75 -3.58 -32.92
CA THR A 198 -8.63 -4.40 -32.43
C THR A 198 -8.41 -4.02 -30.98
N ALA A 199 -8.58 -4.97 -30.07
CA ALA A 199 -8.31 -4.78 -28.65
C ALA A 199 -6.96 -4.06 -28.54
N LYS A 200 -6.93 -2.85 -27.93
CA LYS A 200 -5.70 -2.08 -27.77
C LYS A 200 -4.71 -2.94 -27.01
N LYS A 201 -3.63 -3.32 -27.66
CA LYS A 201 -2.58 -4.12 -27.03
C LYS A 201 -1.94 -3.29 -25.91
N ILE A 202 -1.83 -3.87 -24.72
CA ILE A 202 -1.08 -3.27 -23.62
C ILE A 202 0.37 -3.71 -23.80
N VAL A 203 1.28 -2.74 -23.85
CA VAL A 203 2.73 -2.98 -23.91
C VAL A 203 3.32 -2.56 -22.58
N TYR A 204 4.00 -3.49 -21.94
CA TYR A 204 4.75 -3.25 -20.72
C TYR A 204 6.19 -2.93 -21.12
N VAL A 205 6.69 -1.77 -20.69
CA VAL A 205 8.05 -1.32 -21.01
C VAL A 205 8.86 -1.27 -19.72
N ASP A 206 9.97 -2.02 -19.68
CA ASP A 206 10.91 -1.95 -18.56
C ASP A 206 11.67 -0.60 -18.60
N MET A 207 11.96 -0.06 -17.42
CA MET A 207 12.71 1.19 -17.31
C MET A 207 14.21 0.95 -17.32
N GLY A 208 14.69 -0.08 -16.60
CA GLY A 208 16.11 -0.34 -16.42
C GLY A 208 16.74 -0.99 -17.67
N GLY A 209 17.70 -0.31 -18.29
CA GLY A 209 18.40 -0.81 -19.49
C GLY A 209 17.61 -0.75 -20.79
N VAL A 210 16.33 -0.35 -20.74
CA VAL A 210 15.46 -0.15 -21.90
C VAL A 210 15.19 1.33 -22.14
N LEU A 211 14.71 2.02 -21.12
CA LEU A 211 14.42 3.45 -21.20
C LEU A 211 15.54 4.30 -20.58
N MET A 212 16.21 3.78 -19.56
CA MET A 212 17.28 4.48 -18.85
C MET A 212 18.60 3.69 -18.93
N ASP A 213 19.67 4.37 -19.29
CA ASP A 213 21.00 3.80 -19.39
C ASP A 213 21.68 3.73 -18.01
N PHE A 214 21.63 2.53 -17.43
CA PHE A 214 22.20 2.30 -16.11
C PHE A 214 23.74 2.44 -16.11
N HIS A 215 24.40 1.98 -17.17
CA HIS A 215 25.86 2.08 -17.28
C HIS A 215 26.33 3.53 -17.39
N ALA A 216 25.70 4.30 -18.26
CA ALA A 216 26.01 5.75 -18.39
C ALA A 216 25.70 6.50 -17.08
N GLY A 217 24.65 6.11 -16.37
CA GLY A 217 24.32 6.69 -15.06
C GLY A 217 25.36 6.41 -14.00
N LEU A 218 25.94 5.20 -13.98
CA LEU A 218 27.01 4.85 -13.05
C LEU A 218 28.28 5.69 -13.26
N GLU A 219 28.51 6.21 -14.44
CA GLU A 219 29.63 7.13 -14.71
C GLU A 219 29.39 8.54 -14.13
N LEU A 220 28.11 8.89 -13.89
CA LEU A 220 27.71 10.19 -13.37
C LEU A 220 27.67 10.24 -11.83
N ILE A 221 27.64 9.08 -11.16
CA ILE A 221 27.78 9.06 -9.69
C ILE A 221 29.24 9.24 -9.30
N GLY A 222 29.46 10.00 -8.21
CA GLY A 222 30.82 10.27 -7.70
C GLY A 222 31.53 9.00 -7.22
N ASP A 223 32.88 9.03 -7.25
CA ASP A 223 33.71 7.87 -6.88
C ASP A 223 33.49 7.36 -5.46
N GLU A 224 33.06 8.21 -4.54
CA GLU A 224 32.72 7.84 -3.16
C GLU A 224 31.50 6.91 -3.14
N LEU A 225 30.41 7.30 -3.79
CA LEU A 225 29.20 6.48 -3.90
C LEU A 225 29.47 5.19 -4.69
N ARG A 226 30.32 5.26 -5.73
CA ARG A 226 30.71 4.07 -6.49
C ARG A 226 31.44 3.03 -5.64
N LYS A 227 32.31 3.47 -4.73
CA LYS A 227 33.04 2.61 -3.80
C LYS A 227 32.14 2.06 -2.70
N GLU A 228 31.30 2.93 -2.14
CA GLU A 228 30.40 2.55 -1.05
C GLU A 228 29.35 1.51 -1.48
N TYR A 229 28.81 1.67 -2.70
CA TYR A 229 27.76 0.80 -3.24
C TYR A 229 28.27 -0.20 -4.29
N ALA A 230 29.57 -0.53 -4.28
CA ALA A 230 30.14 -1.49 -5.23
C ALA A 230 29.40 -2.84 -5.21
N GLY A 231 28.84 -3.23 -6.35
CA GLY A 231 28.02 -4.45 -6.51
C GLY A 231 26.57 -4.32 -6.01
N ARG A 232 26.15 -3.13 -5.54
CA ARG A 232 24.79 -2.83 -5.06
C ARG A 232 24.36 -1.45 -5.54
N TYR A 233 24.59 -1.13 -6.80
CA TYR A 233 24.35 0.20 -7.37
C TYR A 233 22.88 0.58 -7.44
N ASP A 234 21.99 -0.39 -7.38
CA ASP A 234 20.55 -0.22 -7.25
C ASP A 234 20.12 0.36 -5.88
N GLU A 235 20.98 0.25 -4.87
CA GLU A 235 20.76 0.81 -3.54
C GLU A 235 21.26 2.28 -3.40
N VAL A 236 21.91 2.84 -4.42
CA VAL A 236 22.38 4.22 -4.40
C VAL A 236 21.20 5.17 -4.23
N PRO A 237 21.20 6.07 -3.23
CA PRO A 237 20.13 7.02 -3.03
C PRO A 237 19.86 7.87 -4.29
N ASN A 238 18.59 7.89 -4.73
CA ASN A 238 18.15 8.62 -5.94
C ASN A 238 18.87 8.22 -7.24
N ILE A 239 19.32 6.97 -7.36
CA ILE A 239 20.04 6.48 -8.54
C ILE A 239 19.35 6.86 -9.85
N VAL A 240 18.01 6.81 -9.89
CA VAL A 240 17.23 7.15 -11.09
C VAL A 240 17.51 8.55 -11.63
N SER A 241 17.85 9.51 -10.76
CA SER A 241 18.16 10.88 -11.17
C SER A 241 19.48 11.02 -11.93
N TYR A 242 20.35 10.02 -11.86
CA TYR A 242 21.62 9.96 -12.58
C TYR A 242 21.54 9.18 -13.90
N LEU A 243 20.42 8.48 -14.15
CA LEU A 243 20.29 7.60 -15.32
C LEU A 243 19.81 8.41 -16.53
N PRO A 244 20.66 8.67 -17.54
CA PRO A 244 20.22 9.29 -18.78
C PRO A 244 19.32 8.34 -19.58
N PRO A 245 18.42 8.86 -20.43
CA PRO A 245 17.64 7.99 -21.31
C PRO A 245 18.54 7.27 -22.30
N VAL A 246 18.20 6.01 -22.59
CA VAL A 246 18.81 5.27 -23.71
C VAL A 246 18.54 6.04 -25.01
N LYS A 247 19.54 6.12 -25.87
CA LYS A 247 19.42 6.82 -27.17
C LYS A 247 18.23 6.29 -27.97
N GLY A 248 17.31 7.18 -28.33
CA GLY A 248 16.09 6.86 -29.08
C GLY A 248 14.92 6.33 -28.24
N ALA A 249 15.11 6.13 -26.93
CA ALA A 249 14.04 5.63 -26.06
C ALA A 249 12.87 6.61 -25.94
N VAL A 250 13.14 7.90 -25.86
CA VAL A 250 12.11 8.94 -25.76
C VAL A 250 11.26 8.99 -27.04
N GLU A 251 11.88 8.97 -28.19
CA GLU A 251 11.22 8.96 -29.50
C GLU A 251 10.39 7.68 -29.71
N ALA A 252 10.95 6.53 -29.34
CA ALA A 252 10.26 5.26 -29.41
C ALA A 252 9.02 5.24 -28.51
N MET A 253 9.10 5.82 -27.32
CA MET A 253 7.97 5.93 -26.40
C MET A 253 6.86 6.82 -26.95
N TYR A 254 7.20 7.97 -27.54
CA TYR A 254 6.23 8.84 -28.21
C TYR A 254 5.51 8.09 -29.35
N ALA A 255 6.24 7.31 -30.15
CA ALA A 255 5.64 6.51 -31.22
C ALA A 255 4.71 5.41 -30.68
N LEU A 256 5.10 4.72 -29.60
CA LEU A 256 4.27 3.70 -28.96
C LEU A 256 2.97 4.28 -28.37
N GLN A 257 3.02 5.43 -27.73
CA GLN A 257 1.83 6.08 -27.14
C GLN A 257 0.75 6.42 -28.18
N GLN A 258 1.14 6.62 -29.43
CA GLN A 258 0.19 6.89 -30.52
C GLN A 258 -0.54 5.64 -31.02
N SER A 259 -0.02 4.45 -30.78
CA SER A 259 -0.52 3.20 -31.37
C SER A 259 -1.04 2.17 -30.35
N VAL A 260 -0.61 2.24 -29.09
CA VAL A 260 -0.98 1.26 -28.06
C VAL A 260 -1.13 1.91 -26.67
N ASN A 261 -1.85 1.25 -25.77
CA ASN A 261 -1.81 1.63 -24.36
C ASN A 261 -0.48 1.18 -23.76
N THR A 262 0.32 2.12 -23.30
CA THR A 262 1.64 1.83 -22.75
C THR A 262 1.61 1.91 -21.24
N MET A 263 2.10 0.88 -20.54
CA MET A 263 2.33 0.89 -19.10
C MET A 263 3.82 0.79 -18.83
N PHE A 264 4.30 1.61 -17.89
CA PHE A 264 5.67 1.53 -17.40
C PHE A 264 5.75 0.56 -16.24
N ILE A 265 6.70 -0.36 -16.27
CA ILE A 265 7.04 -1.22 -15.14
C ILE A 265 8.44 -0.83 -14.69
N SER A 266 8.54 -0.32 -13.47
CA SER A 266 9.80 -0.17 -12.79
C SER A 266 9.93 -1.30 -11.78
N PHE A 267 10.88 -2.20 -12.00
CA PHE A 267 11.33 -3.11 -10.95
C PHE A 267 12.35 -2.38 -10.11
N GLN A 268 11.93 -1.80 -8.98
CA GLN A 268 12.88 -1.63 -7.88
C GLN A 268 13.11 -3.02 -7.29
N PRO A 269 14.33 -3.52 -7.21
CA PRO A 269 14.60 -4.72 -6.45
C PRO A 269 14.19 -4.44 -5.01
N LEU A 270 13.11 -5.04 -4.58
CA LEU A 270 12.83 -5.21 -3.17
C LEU A 270 13.98 -6.03 -2.61
N LEU A 271 14.75 -5.46 -1.72
CA LEU A 271 15.83 -6.10 -0.98
C LEU A 271 15.51 -7.58 -0.74
N GLY A 272 16.17 -8.44 -1.52
CA GLY A 272 16.38 -9.85 -1.26
C GLY A 272 15.18 -10.77 -1.40
N VAL A 273 14.56 -10.91 -2.57
CA VAL A 273 14.04 -12.18 -3.14
C VAL A 273 13.41 -11.84 -4.51
N ILE A 274 14.03 -12.21 -5.56
CA ILE A 274 13.60 -12.90 -6.78
C ILE A 274 14.70 -12.72 -7.83
N GLN A 275 15.67 -13.61 -7.79
CA GLN A 275 16.29 -14.08 -9.01
C GLN A 275 15.38 -15.16 -9.59
N GLN A 276 15.20 -15.05 -10.91
CA GLN A 276 14.62 -15.99 -11.86
C GLN A 276 13.13 -15.80 -12.18
N HIS A 277 12.91 -15.19 -13.35
CA HIS A 277 12.32 -15.75 -14.56
C HIS A 277 11.80 -14.64 -15.48
N GLY A 278 12.32 -14.64 -16.69
CA GLY A 278 11.71 -13.88 -17.79
C GLY A 278 12.67 -13.02 -18.63
N GLN A 279 13.80 -13.59 -19.09
CA GLN A 279 14.47 -13.06 -20.26
C GLN A 279 13.64 -13.40 -21.50
N THR A 280 12.85 -12.48 -22.00
CA THR A 280 12.42 -12.49 -23.40
C THR A 280 13.41 -11.64 -24.19
N LYS A 281 14.36 -12.30 -24.84
CA LYS A 281 15.26 -11.67 -25.83
C LYS A 281 14.43 -11.15 -26.98
N TRP A 282 14.52 -9.87 -27.22
CA TRP A 282 14.23 -9.31 -28.53
C TRP A 282 15.44 -9.57 -29.43
N ASN A 283 15.27 -10.45 -30.42
CA ASN A 283 16.16 -10.46 -31.59
C ASN A 283 15.56 -9.46 -32.58
N GLY A 284 16.35 -8.42 -32.87
CA GLY A 284 16.06 -7.33 -33.81
C GLY A 284 16.07 -7.75 -35.26
#